data_cdc20ff047d08f58d47b775c8cdd96af
#
_entry.id   cdc20ff047d08f58d47b775c8cdd96af
#
_cell.length_a   1.000
_cell.length_b   1.000
_cell.length_c   1.000
_cell.angle_alpha   90.00
_cell.angle_beta   90.00
_cell.angle_gamma   90.00
#
_symmetry.space_group_name_H-M   'P 1'
#
loop_
_entity.id
_entity.type
_entity.pdbx_description
1 polymer ?
#
loop_
_entity_poly.entity_id
_entity_poly.type
_entity_poly.pdbx_seq_one_letter_code
_entity_poly.pdbx_strand_id
1 'polypeptide(L)'
;MIRALVNQEISDNNSQQMVSFWRLFKDNNYMMGKLFDEESIFPSVLGSCGPYYATEGLQIVQSNPSIMQYLASNRQQRLKHALNIMEYLFRLDEMKPEPLKMCKMQVNRFGLTPEHRLKYQSAEHVYVESQLDKRMSRGVRCHRHQDCNFHSCRGLCDEERQACTNIQQNNNFQIFCEHILLGSGTFQPGLLSGVRLARPLQKLIKMCIDPAKDQQVPGRRQAPNMQLAVRLYNEIKQLHQQTIAAAAGGGGGPVGGAGANDKANNDEVPPKQRQIP
;
A
#
# COMPACT_ATOMS: atom_id res chain seq x y z
N MET A 1 -16.43 -17.66 5.68
CA MET A 1 -15.05 -17.61 5.16
C MET A 1 -14.09 -18.47 6.00
N ILE A 2 -13.77 -18.17 7.28
CA ILE A 2 -12.86 -18.98 8.13
C ILE A 2 -13.30 -20.45 8.25
N ARG A 3 -14.61 -20.76 8.44
CA ARG A 3 -15.11 -22.14 8.50
C ARG A 3 -14.85 -22.93 7.21
N ALA A 4 -14.99 -22.30 6.05
CA ALA A 4 -14.73 -22.94 4.76
C ALA A 4 -13.24 -23.29 4.64
N LEU A 5 -12.35 -22.39 5.06
CA LEU A 5 -10.91 -22.59 5.08
C LEU A 5 -10.50 -23.73 6.02
N VAL A 6 -11.09 -23.81 7.22
CA VAL A 6 -10.89 -24.89 8.18
C VAL A 6 -11.30 -26.24 7.56
N ASN A 7 -12.46 -26.31 6.93
CA ASN A 7 -12.95 -27.54 6.32
C ASN A 7 -12.13 -27.98 5.09
N GLN A 8 -11.49 -27.05 4.41
CA GLN A 8 -10.64 -27.33 3.25
C GLN A 8 -9.26 -27.87 3.65
N GLU A 9 -8.69 -27.38 4.77
CA GLU A 9 -7.34 -27.72 5.22
C GLU A 9 -7.31 -28.93 6.18
N ILE A 10 -8.45 -29.31 6.78
CA ILE A 10 -8.56 -30.41 7.75
C ILE A 10 -9.53 -31.45 7.19
N SER A 11 -8.99 -32.42 6.46
CA SER A 11 -9.78 -33.51 5.91
C SER A 11 -9.99 -34.70 6.87
N ASP A 12 -9.14 -34.84 7.90
CA ASP A 12 -9.17 -35.94 8.87
C ASP A 12 -8.88 -35.47 10.30
N ASN A 13 -9.45 -36.16 11.30
CA ASN A 13 -9.26 -35.92 12.75
C ASN A 13 -7.82 -36.24 13.25
N ASN A 14 -6.78 -35.90 12.47
CA ASN A 14 -5.40 -36.14 12.83
C ASN A 14 -4.89 -34.98 13.73
N SER A 15 -4.53 -35.29 14.97
CA SER A 15 -4.07 -34.31 15.96
C SER A 15 -2.85 -33.51 15.51
N GLN A 16 -1.93 -34.10 14.73
CA GLN A 16 -0.76 -33.43 14.21
C GLN A 16 -1.12 -32.42 13.11
N GLN A 17 -2.08 -32.72 12.26
CA GLN A 17 -2.60 -31.78 11.25
C GLN A 17 -3.29 -30.61 11.93
N MET A 18 -4.07 -30.85 12.98
CA MET A 18 -4.69 -29.79 13.78
C MET A 18 -3.67 -28.83 14.42
N VAL A 19 -2.58 -29.35 14.99
CA VAL A 19 -1.51 -28.52 15.56
C VAL A 19 -0.80 -27.71 14.47
N SER A 20 -0.52 -28.30 13.33
CA SER A 20 0.11 -27.61 12.19
C SER A 20 -0.80 -26.52 11.65
N PHE A 21 -2.06 -26.84 11.42
CA PHE A 21 -3.06 -25.86 10.99
C PHE A 21 -3.23 -24.70 11.98
N TRP A 22 -3.25 -25.02 13.29
CA TRP A 22 -3.35 -23.98 14.31
C TRP A 22 -2.17 -23.00 14.30
N ARG A 23 -0.97 -23.45 13.97
CA ARG A 23 0.21 -22.58 13.79
C ARG A 23 0.06 -21.69 12.56
N LEU A 24 -0.34 -22.25 11.43
CA LEU A 24 -0.62 -21.48 10.21
C LEU A 24 -1.76 -20.49 10.41
N PHE A 25 -2.81 -20.88 11.12
CA PHE A 25 -3.95 -20.00 11.43
C PHE A 25 -3.57 -18.78 12.27
N LYS A 26 -2.51 -18.86 13.07
CA LYS A 26 -1.98 -17.71 13.84
C LYS A 26 -1.07 -16.81 13.03
N ASP A 27 -0.58 -17.26 11.89
CA ASP A 27 0.23 -16.45 10.98
C ASP A 27 -0.67 -15.56 10.11
N ASN A 28 -0.58 -14.24 10.33
CA ASN A 28 -1.43 -13.30 9.62
C ASN A 28 -1.12 -13.25 8.11
N ASN A 29 0.14 -13.51 7.69
CA ASN A 29 0.49 -13.55 6.26
C ASN A 29 -0.18 -14.75 5.58
N TYR A 30 -0.15 -15.93 6.22
CA TYR A 30 -0.85 -17.11 5.71
C TYR A 30 -2.35 -16.88 5.60
N MET A 31 -2.95 -16.37 6.68
CA MET A 31 -4.41 -16.13 6.73
C MET A 31 -4.85 -15.10 5.70
N MET A 32 -4.14 -13.99 5.59
CA MET A 32 -4.47 -12.95 4.61
C MET A 32 -4.24 -13.43 3.17
N GLY A 33 -3.16 -14.20 2.92
CA GLY A 33 -2.92 -14.81 1.61
C GLY A 33 -4.01 -15.76 1.17
N LYS A 34 -4.57 -16.55 2.11
CA LYS A 34 -5.68 -17.48 1.83
C LYS A 34 -7.05 -16.80 1.73
N LEU A 35 -7.31 -15.82 2.62
CA LEU A 35 -8.62 -15.15 2.69
C LEU A 35 -8.86 -14.18 1.54
N PHE A 36 -7.80 -13.57 1.00
CA PHE A 36 -7.85 -12.55 -0.04
C PHE A 36 -7.09 -12.96 -1.31
N ASP A 37 -7.07 -14.27 -1.60
CA ASP A 37 -6.38 -14.80 -2.79
C ASP A 37 -7.06 -14.36 -4.09
N GLU A 38 -8.39 -14.40 -4.13
CA GLU A 38 -9.18 -13.97 -5.30
C GLU A 38 -8.97 -12.49 -5.63
N GLU A 39 -8.84 -11.64 -4.62
CA GLU A 39 -8.61 -10.20 -4.77
C GLU A 39 -7.17 -9.87 -5.16
N SER A 40 -6.26 -10.84 -5.08
CA SER A 40 -4.83 -10.67 -5.43
C SER A 40 -4.17 -9.49 -4.71
N ILE A 41 -4.46 -9.33 -3.42
CA ILE A 41 -3.92 -8.26 -2.56
C ILE A 41 -2.60 -8.68 -1.90
N PHE A 42 -2.54 -9.95 -1.45
CA PHE A 42 -1.37 -10.55 -0.81
C PHE A 42 -0.76 -11.64 -1.69
N PRO A 43 0.50 -12.07 -1.42
CA PRO A 43 1.07 -13.22 -2.10
C PRO A 43 0.19 -14.46 -1.95
N SER A 44 -0.10 -15.12 -3.07
CA SER A 44 -0.89 -16.36 -3.06
C SER A 44 -0.12 -17.47 -2.36
N VAL A 45 -0.80 -18.25 -1.52
CA VAL A 45 -0.23 -19.42 -0.85
C VAL A 45 -0.27 -20.59 -1.81
N LEU A 46 0.90 -21.03 -2.28
CA LEU A 46 1.06 -22.13 -3.24
C LEU A 46 0.86 -23.50 -2.62
N GLY A 47 1.16 -23.63 -1.33
CA GLY A 47 0.98 -24.89 -0.59
C GLY A 47 1.53 -24.78 0.82
N SER A 48 1.18 -25.76 1.67
CA SER A 48 1.66 -25.89 3.03
C SER A 48 2.15 -27.31 3.33
N CYS A 49 3.13 -27.40 4.25
CA CYS A 49 3.65 -28.66 4.75
C CYS A 49 3.92 -28.52 6.26
N GLY A 50 3.11 -29.16 7.07
CA GLY A 50 3.14 -28.98 8.52
C GLY A 50 2.92 -27.49 8.89
N PRO A 51 3.79 -26.87 9.70
CA PRO A 51 3.65 -25.49 10.10
C PRO A 51 4.24 -24.49 9.09
N TYR A 52 4.74 -24.93 7.95
CA TYR A 52 5.37 -24.12 6.91
C TYR A 52 4.49 -23.98 5.70
N TYR A 53 4.63 -22.89 4.96
CA TYR A 53 3.94 -22.66 3.69
C TYR A 53 4.86 -21.95 2.69
N ALA A 54 4.55 -22.13 1.42
CA ALA A 54 5.21 -21.44 0.33
C ALA A 54 4.25 -20.42 -0.29
N THR A 55 4.78 -19.28 -0.66
CA THR A 55 4.04 -18.24 -1.39
C THR A 55 4.64 -18.02 -2.77
N GLU A 56 3.89 -17.41 -3.66
CA GLU A 56 4.43 -16.91 -4.92
C GLU A 56 5.59 -15.92 -4.69
N GLY A 57 6.54 -15.92 -5.63
CA GLY A 57 7.66 -14.98 -5.62
C GLY A 57 7.23 -13.60 -6.12
N LEU A 58 7.64 -12.54 -5.43
CA LEU A 58 7.41 -11.16 -5.84
C LEU A 58 8.73 -10.46 -6.16
N GLN A 59 8.74 -9.67 -7.23
CA GLN A 59 9.82 -8.72 -7.49
C GLN A 59 9.61 -7.48 -6.62
N ILE A 60 10.44 -7.31 -5.60
CA ILE A 60 10.31 -6.21 -4.64
C ILE A 60 10.53 -4.87 -5.32
N VAL A 61 9.62 -3.92 -5.06
CA VAL A 61 9.62 -2.56 -5.63
C VAL A 61 10.90 -1.78 -5.27
N GLN A 62 11.44 -2.04 -4.09
CA GLN A 62 12.70 -1.46 -3.63
C GLN A 62 13.54 -2.55 -2.98
N SER A 63 14.49 -3.11 -3.73
CA SER A 63 15.34 -4.22 -3.25
C SER A 63 16.57 -3.76 -2.48
N ASN A 64 16.90 -2.45 -2.46
CA ASN A 64 18.19 -1.99 -1.94
C ASN A 64 18.05 -0.87 -0.89
N PRO A 65 18.60 -1.07 0.32
CA PRO A 65 18.48 -0.11 1.42
C PRO A 65 19.44 1.10 1.33
N SER A 66 20.34 1.15 0.34
CA SER A 66 21.28 2.26 0.21
C SER A 66 20.57 3.53 -0.26
N ILE A 67 20.62 4.57 0.58
CA ILE A 67 20.05 5.91 0.29
C ILE A 67 20.61 6.46 -1.03
N MET A 68 21.90 6.25 -1.30
CA MET A 68 22.56 6.73 -2.52
C MET A 68 22.01 6.05 -3.77
N GLN A 69 21.78 4.74 -3.74
CA GLN A 69 21.16 4.02 -4.85
C GLN A 69 19.68 4.36 -5.02
N TYR A 70 18.98 4.62 -3.91
CA TYR A 70 17.59 5.06 -3.98
C TYR A 70 17.44 6.45 -4.61
N LEU A 71 18.29 7.40 -4.24
CA LEU A 71 18.30 8.74 -4.85
C LEU A 71 18.75 8.72 -6.31
N ALA A 72 19.63 7.76 -6.68
CA ALA A 72 20.06 7.51 -8.05
C ALA A 72 19.00 6.72 -8.86
N SER A 73 18.01 6.09 -8.20
CA SER A 73 16.97 5.35 -8.91
C SER A 73 16.14 6.28 -9.79
N ASN A 74 15.72 5.74 -10.95
CA ASN A 74 15.00 6.52 -11.96
C ASN A 74 13.73 7.15 -11.37
N ARG A 75 13.65 8.50 -11.42
CA ARG A 75 12.49 9.29 -10.99
C ARG A 75 11.18 8.77 -11.57
N GLN A 76 11.19 8.41 -12.86
CA GLN A 76 10.03 7.85 -13.56
C GLN A 76 9.52 6.57 -12.88
N GLN A 77 10.42 5.66 -12.52
CA GLN A 77 10.08 4.42 -11.85
C GLN A 77 9.47 4.67 -10.46
N ARG A 78 10.01 5.62 -9.68
CA ARG A 78 9.47 5.97 -8.36
C ARG A 78 8.06 6.55 -8.45
N LEU A 79 7.79 7.41 -9.45
CA LEU A 79 6.45 7.94 -9.70
C LEU A 79 5.47 6.83 -10.12
N LYS A 80 5.92 5.88 -10.98
CA LYS A 80 5.12 4.71 -11.36
C LYS A 80 4.77 3.87 -10.12
N HIS A 81 5.72 3.63 -9.23
CA HIS A 81 5.45 2.90 -7.98
C HIS A 81 4.47 3.64 -7.08
N ALA A 82 4.56 4.97 -6.98
CA ALA A 82 3.59 5.76 -6.21
C ALA A 82 2.16 5.58 -6.76
N LEU A 83 1.98 5.63 -8.08
CA LEU A 83 0.67 5.40 -8.72
C LEU A 83 0.14 3.99 -8.46
N ASN A 84 0.97 2.96 -8.66
CA ASN A 84 0.58 1.57 -8.42
C ASN A 84 0.17 1.34 -6.95
N ILE A 85 0.88 1.96 -5.99
CA ILE A 85 0.53 1.85 -4.57
C ILE A 85 -0.79 2.57 -4.29
N MET A 86 -1.05 3.73 -4.88
CA MET A 86 -2.35 4.42 -4.73
C MET A 86 -3.50 3.56 -5.27
N GLU A 87 -3.34 2.94 -6.44
CA GLU A 87 -4.34 2.01 -7.00
C GLU A 87 -4.57 0.80 -6.09
N TYR A 88 -3.51 0.29 -5.48
CA TYR A 88 -3.61 -0.76 -4.48
C TYR A 88 -4.42 -0.30 -3.25
N LEU A 89 -4.20 0.92 -2.75
CA LEU A 89 -4.92 1.46 -1.60
C LEU A 89 -6.40 1.71 -1.90
N PHE A 90 -6.76 2.14 -3.13
CA PHE A 90 -8.16 2.25 -3.54
C PHE A 90 -8.86 0.89 -3.43
N ARG A 91 -8.21 -0.19 -3.89
CA ARG A 91 -8.77 -1.54 -3.75
C ARG A 91 -8.96 -1.95 -2.29
N LEU A 92 -8.00 -1.62 -1.39
CA LEU A 92 -8.12 -1.95 0.04
C LEU A 92 -9.32 -1.27 0.71
N ASP A 93 -9.61 -0.02 0.33
CA ASP A 93 -10.73 0.72 0.90
C ASP A 93 -12.10 0.23 0.37
N GLU A 94 -12.13 -0.42 -0.80
CA GLU A 94 -13.33 -1.01 -1.42
C GLU A 94 -13.57 -2.47 -1.01
N MET A 95 -12.67 -3.09 -0.24
CA MET A 95 -12.76 -4.49 0.17
C MET A 95 -14.06 -4.79 0.93
N LYS A 96 -14.62 -5.96 0.64
CA LYS A 96 -15.84 -6.47 1.30
C LYS A 96 -15.50 -7.69 2.16
N PRO A 97 -16.20 -7.89 3.28
CA PRO A 97 -17.28 -7.07 3.86
C PRO A 97 -16.80 -5.80 4.57
N GLU A 98 -15.51 -5.66 4.82
CA GLU A 98 -14.92 -4.52 5.53
C GLU A 98 -13.63 -4.09 4.85
N PRO A 99 -13.28 -2.79 4.87
CA PRO A 99 -12.02 -2.28 4.35
C PRO A 99 -10.82 -2.81 5.16
N LEU A 100 -9.67 -2.95 4.49
CA LEU A 100 -8.42 -3.33 5.12
C LEU A 100 -7.64 -2.08 5.54
N LYS A 101 -7.12 -2.08 6.77
CA LYS A 101 -6.32 -1.02 7.38
C LYS A 101 -4.87 -1.46 7.53
N MET A 102 -3.94 -0.65 7.04
CA MET A 102 -2.51 -0.89 7.08
C MET A 102 -1.86 -0.01 8.16
N CYS A 103 -1.57 -0.58 9.33
CA CYS A 103 -0.94 0.18 10.42
C CYS A 103 0.60 0.26 10.31
N LYS A 104 1.21 -0.42 9.36
CA LYS A 104 2.63 -0.30 9.03
C LYS A 104 2.79 -0.47 7.52
N MET A 105 3.22 0.58 6.84
CA MET A 105 3.39 0.58 5.40
C MET A 105 4.84 0.89 5.05
N GLN A 106 5.47 0.04 4.23
CA GLN A 106 6.87 0.17 3.83
C GLN A 106 7.02 -0.12 2.34
N VAL A 107 7.79 0.70 1.61
CA VAL A 107 7.98 0.55 0.16
C VAL A 107 8.58 -0.81 -0.20
N ASN A 108 9.55 -1.27 0.60
CA ASN A 108 10.25 -2.55 0.39
C ASN A 108 9.41 -3.79 0.72
N ARG A 109 8.15 -3.63 1.10
CA ARG A 109 7.19 -4.72 1.29
C ARG A 109 6.19 -4.83 0.15
N PHE A 110 6.20 -3.86 -0.77
CA PHE A 110 5.47 -3.99 -2.03
C PHE A 110 6.31 -4.75 -3.06
N GLY A 111 5.66 -5.63 -3.80
CA GLY A 111 6.29 -6.39 -4.87
C GLY A 111 5.33 -6.57 -6.04
N LEU A 112 5.90 -6.83 -7.22
CA LEU A 112 5.18 -7.10 -8.45
C LEU A 112 5.20 -8.58 -8.75
N THR A 113 4.08 -9.14 -9.16
CA THR A 113 4.02 -10.47 -9.77
C THR A 113 4.61 -10.42 -11.20
N PRO A 114 4.88 -11.57 -11.85
CA PRO A 114 5.28 -11.62 -13.26
C PRO A 114 4.31 -10.88 -14.19
N GLU A 115 3.00 -10.86 -13.86
CA GLU A 115 1.96 -10.14 -14.61
C GLU A 115 1.85 -8.66 -14.22
N HIS A 116 2.87 -8.12 -13.51
CA HIS A 116 2.95 -6.74 -13.05
C HIS A 116 1.84 -6.29 -12.09
N ARG A 117 1.20 -7.21 -11.37
CA ARG A 117 0.24 -6.87 -10.32
C ARG A 117 0.98 -6.52 -9.03
N LEU A 118 0.61 -5.40 -8.42
CA LEU A 118 1.19 -5.00 -7.14
C LEU A 118 0.51 -5.77 -5.99
N LYS A 119 1.34 -6.38 -5.15
CA LYS A 119 0.93 -7.07 -3.92
C LYS A 119 1.76 -6.59 -2.73
N TYR A 120 1.23 -6.75 -1.52
CA TYR A 120 1.93 -6.40 -0.29
C TYR A 120 2.39 -7.67 0.44
N GLN A 121 3.70 -7.83 0.60
CA GLN A 121 4.31 -9.08 1.08
C GLN A 121 4.07 -9.35 2.57
N SER A 122 3.86 -8.31 3.40
CA SER A 122 3.74 -8.45 4.85
C SER A 122 2.37 -8.02 5.35
N ALA A 123 1.51 -8.98 5.65
CA ALA A 123 0.20 -8.73 6.23
C ALA A 123 0.22 -8.61 7.78
N GLU A 124 1.41 -8.67 8.42
CA GLU A 124 1.56 -8.68 9.87
C GLU A 124 0.84 -7.51 10.58
N HIS A 125 0.81 -6.35 9.93
CA HIS A 125 0.17 -5.13 10.46
C HIS A 125 -0.98 -4.65 9.57
N VAL A 126 -1.63 -5.58 8.89
CA VAL A 126 -2.85 -5.34 8.11
C VAL A 126 -4.02 -5.98 8.84
N TYR A 127 -5.10 -5.25 9.00
CA TYR A 127 -6.27 -5.66 9.78
C TYR A 127 -7.54 -5.31 9.03
N VAL A 128 -8.57 -6.15 9.15
CA VAL A 128 -9.93 -5.70 8.85
C VAL A 128 -10.35 -4.66 9.91
N GLU A 129 -11.17 -3.72 9.52
CA GLU A 129 -11.53 -2.57 10.35
C GLU A 129 -11.99 -2.96 11.76
N SER A 130 -12.91 -3.93 11.87
CA SER A 130 -13.42 -4.41 13.16
C SER A 130 -12.37 -5.05 14.07
N GLN A 131 -11.32 -5.66 13.50
CA GLN A 131 -10.21 -6.21 14.28
C GLN A 131 -9.28 -5.11 14.79
N LEU A 132 -9.03 -4.08 13.97
CA LEU A 132 -8.23 -2.94 14.39
C LEU A 132 -8.90 -2.21 15.56
N ASP A 133 -10.22 -1.99 15.48
CA ASP A 133 -11.00 -1.37 16.54
C ASP A 133 -10.82 -2.07 17.89
N LYS A 134 -10.94 -3.41 17.88
CA LYS A 134 -10.72 -4.23 19.07
C LYS A 134 -9.28 -4.13 19.60
N ARG A 135 -8.30 -3.92 18.72
CA ARG A 135 -6.89 -3.78 19.14
C ARG A 135 -6.62 -2.41 19.74
N MET A 136 -7.19 -1.36 19.17
CA MET A 136 -7.00 0.02 19.62
C MET A 136 -7.67 0.28 20.97
N SER A 137 -8.82 -0.35 21.25
CA SER A 137 -9.62 -0.17 22.49
C SER A 137 -9.22 -1.11 23.65
N ARG A 138 -8.10 -1.81 23.60
CA ARG A 138 -7.72 -2.84 24.58
C ARG A 138 -7.34 -2.31 25.98
N GLY A 139 -8.09 -1.34 26.51
CA GLY A 139 -7.94 -0.89 27.90
C GLY A 139 -6.59 -0.23 28.20
N VAL A 140 -5.89 0.26 27.19
CA VAL A 140 -4.64 1.01 27.37
C VAL A 140 -4.99 2.36 27.99
N ARG A 141 -4.39 2.66 29.13
CA ARG A 141 -4.50 3.98 29.74
C ARG A 141 -3.76 5.00 28.90
N CYS A 142 -4.34 6.18 28.77
CA CYS A 142 -3.74 7.27 28.02
C CYS A 142 -3.91 8.62 28.70
N HIS A 143 -2.98 9.53 28.43
CA HIS A 143 -3.06 10.94 28.80
C HIS A 143 -3.07 11.83 27.56
N ARG A 144 -2.62 11.31 26.42
CA ARG A 144 -2.55 12.00 25.13
C ARG A 144 -2.94 11.05 24.03
N HIS A 145 -3.42 11.58 22.90
CA HIS A 145 -3.81 10.76 21.73
C HIS A 145 -2.69 9.86 21.23
N GLN A 146 -1.43 10.30 21.31
CA GLN A 146 -0.26 9.52 20.87
C GLN A 146 -0.05 8.23 21.67
N ASP A 147 -0.51 8.18 22.94
CA ASP A 147 -0.42 6.98 23.76
C ASP A 147 -1.30 5.83 23.22
N CYS A 148 -2.29 6.19 22.38
CA CYS A 148 -3.21 5.25 21.74
C CYS A 148 -2.79 4.86 20.31
N ASN A 149 -1.63 5.31 19.83
CA ASN A 149 -1.17 4.95 18.50
C ASN A 149 -0.79 3.47 18.43
N PHE A 150 -1.19 2.84 17.35
CA PHE A 150 -0.81 1.47 17.04
C PHE A 150 -0.01 1.46 15.73
N HIS A 151 1.31 1.45 15.83
CA HIS A 151 2.23 1.72 14.72
C HIS A 151 1.90 3.07 14.05
N SER A 152 1.64 3.08 12.73
CA SER A 152 1.25 4.29 12.00
C SER A 152 -0.25 4.60 12.08
N CYS A 153 -1.08 3.72 12.66
CA CYS A 153 -2.48 4.00 12.94
C CYS A 153 -2.59 4.89 14.17
N ARG A 154 -3.10 6.11 13.99
CA ARG A 154 -3.27 7.09 15.06
C ARG A 154 -4.55 6.83 15.82
N GLY A 155 -4.46 6.72 17.15
CA GLY A 155 -5.60 6.49 18.03
C GLY A 155 -6.13 7.77 18.67
N LEU A 156 -7.27 7.65 19.34
CA LEU A 156 -7.90 8.71 20.10
C LEU A 156 -7.97 8.33 21.58
N CYS A 157 -7.44 9.20 22.44
CA CYS A 157 -7.60 9.11 23.88
C CYS A 157 -8.88 9.81 24.34
N ASP A 158 -9.71 9.12 25.09
CA ASP A 158 -10.76 9.74 25.88
C ASP A 158 -10.08 10.28 27.16
N GLU A 159 -9.89 11.59 27.22
CA GLU A 159 -9.15 12.26 28.29
C GLU A 159 -9.91 12.22 29.63
N GLU A 160 -11.26 12.17 29.59
CA GLU A 160 -12.09 12.07 30.79
C GLU A 160 -11.98 10.69 31.42
N ARG A 161 -11.99 9.64 30.59
CA ARG A 161 -11.86 8.24 31.05
C ARG A 161 -10.43 7.77 31.17
N GLN A 162 -9.46 8.55 30.67
CA GLN A 162 -8.06 8.19 30.56
C GLN A 162 -7.87 6.81 29.86
N ALA A 163 -8.63 6.56 28.82
CA ALA A 163 -8.63 5.28 28.11
C ALA A 163 -8.66 5.49 26.60
N CYS A 164 -7.91 4.63 25.89
CA CYS A 164 -7.93 4.64 24.43
C CYS A 164 -9.28 4.18 23.89
N THR A 165 -9.79 4.92 22.93
CA THR A 165 -11.02 4.56 22.19
C THR A 165 -10.69 3.59 21.04
N ASN A 166 -11.73 3.04 20.41
CA ASN A 166 -11.59 2.23 19.20
C ASN A 166 -11.51 3.07 17.89
N ILE A 167 -11.35 4.38 18.01
CA ILE A 167 -11.41 5.29 16.86
C ILE A 167 -10.02 5.48 16.26
N GLN A 168 -9.85 5.04 15.03
CA GLN A 168 -8.68 5.38 14.22
C GLN A 168 -8.86 6.78 13.61
N GLN A 169 -7.90 7.69 13.86
CA GLN A 169 -7.95 9.08 13.41
C GLN A 169 -7.35 9.31 12.02
N ASN A 170 -6.60 8.37 11.48
CA ASN A 170 -6.02 8.46 10.14
C ASN A 170 -6.46 7.26 9.29
N ASN A 171 -6.23 7.35 7.99
CA ASN A 171 -6.57 6.31 7.02
C ASN A 171 -5.32 5.86 6.23
N ASN A 172 -5.48 4.85 5.35
CA ASN A 172 -4.39 4.32 4.54
C ASN A 172 -3.71 5.37 3.66
N PHE A 173 -4.46 6.32 3.09
CA PHE A 173 -3.89 7.38 2.25
C PHE A 173 -3.05 8.38 3.04
N GLN A 174 -3.46 8.73 4.26
CA GLN A 174 -2.67 9.59 5.14
C GLN A 174 -1.34 8.92 5.51
N ILE A 175 -1.37 7.64 5.86
CA ILE A 175 -0.17 6.83 6.14
C ILE A 175 0.72 6.75 4.90
N PHE A 176 0.13 6.54 3.71
CA PHE A 176 0.86 6.55 2.45
C PHE A 176 1.55 7.89 2.17
N CYS A 177 0.84 9.00 2.31
CA CYS A 177 1.41 10.33 2.07
C CYS A 177 2.57 10.63 3.02
N GLU A 178 2.44 10.25 4.29
CA GLU A 178 3.45 10.48 5.32
C GLU A 178 4.68 9.58 5.15
N HIS A 179 4.48 8.26 5.08
CA HIS A 179 5.57 7.29 5.14
C HIS A 179 6.10 6.85 3.78
N ILE A 180 5.25 6.82 2.75
CA ILE A 180 5.64 6.32 1.42
C ILE A 180 6.00 7.45 0.47
N LEU A 181 5.21 8.53 0.39
CA LEU A 181 5.53 9.63 -0.51
C LEU A 181 6.67 10.50 0.03
N LEU A 182 6.59 10.94 1.28
CA LEU A 182 7.62 11.79 1.90
C LEU A 182 8.72 10.98 2.57
N GLY A 183 8.36 9.86 3.21
CA GLY A 183 9.28 9.01 3.97
C GLY A 183 9.47 9.49 5.42
N SER A 184 10.08 8.64 6.24
CA SER A 184 10.31 8.87 7.66
C SER A 184 11.74 9.36 7.91
N GLY A 185 12.08 10.56 7.39
CA GLY A 185 13.37 11.21 7.60
C GLY A 185 14.50 10.69 6.69
N THR A 186 15.75 10.97 7.10
CA THR A 186 16.95 10.75 6.28
C THR A 186 17.24 9.27 5.98
N PHE A 187 16.87 8.38 6.89
CA PHE A 187 17.16 6.94 6.77
C PHE A 187 16.10 6.15 5.99
N GLN A 188 14.90 6.72 5.80
CA GLN A 188 13.82 6.12 5.03
C GLN A 188 13.23 7.16 4.08
N PRO A 189 13.93 7.45 2.96
CA PRO A 189 13.45 8.41 1.99
C PRO A 189 12.17 7.92 1.32
N GLY A 190 11.20 8.81 1.16
CA GLY A 190 9.95 8.53 0.45
C GLY A 190 10.11 8.54 -1.06
N LEU A 191 9.11 8.03 -1.79
CA LEU A 191 9.15 7.93 -3.26
C LEU A 191 9.34 9.28 -3.95
N LEU A 192 8.96 10.39 -3.31
CA LEU A 192 9.14 11.74 -3.83
C LEU A 192 10.34 12.48 -3.23
N SER A 193 11.16 11.83 -2.41
CA SER A 193 12.39 12.44 -1.86
C SER A 193 13.34 12.81 -3.00
N GLY A 194 13.92 14.03 -2.90
CA GLY A 194 14.81 14.56 -3.93
C GLY A 194 14.12 14.96 -5.25
N VAL A 195 12.80 14.82 -5.36
CA VAL A 195 12.03 15.28 -6.52
C VAL A 195 11.62 16.74 -6.30
N ARG A 196 11.94 17.61 -7.27
CA ARG A 196 11.46 18.99 -7.25
C ARG A 196 9.96 18.99 -7.56
N LEU A 197 9.14 19.20 -6.53
CA LEU A 197 7.69 19.20 -6.64
C LEU A 197 7.16 20.62 -6.91
N ALA A 198 6.16 20.73 -7.77
CA ALA A 198 5.41 21.96 -7.95
C ALA A 198 4.61 22.32 -6.67
N ARG A 199 4.42 23.62 -6.40
CA ARG A 199 3.67 24.09 -5.22
C ARG A 199 2.29 23.45 -5.04
N PRO A 200 1.45 23.25 -6.10
CA PRO A 200 0.16 22.61 -5.97
C PRO A 200 0.27 21.17 -5.41
N LEU A 201 1.20 20.36 -5.95
CA LEU A 201 1.41 18.98 -5.48
C LEU A 201 1.92 18.94 -4.04
N GLN A 202 2.82 19.84 -3.65
CA GLN A 202 3.27 19.96 -2.24
C GLN A 202 2.09 20.25 -1.30
N LYS A 203 1.17 21.15 -1.71
CA LYS A 203 -0.02 21.47 -0.93
C LYS A 203 -0.93 20.26 -0.78
N LEU A 204 -1.17 19.51 -1.87
CA LEU A 204 -2.00 18.29 -1.83
C LEU A 204 -1.42 17.23 -0.91
N ILE A 205 -0.10 17.02 -0.93
CA ILE A 205 0.55 16.05 -0.04
C ILE A 205 0.41 16.48 1.42
N LYS A 206 0.60 17.77 1.75
CA LYS A 206 0.38 18.27 3.11
C LYS A 206 -1.07 18.08 3.57
N MET A 207 -2.04 18.38 2.71
CA MET A 207 -3.45 18.15 3.00
C MET A 207 -3.79 16.66 3.14
N CYS A 208 -3.07 15.78 2.43
CA CYS A 208 -3.23 14.34 2.58
C CYS A 208 -2.76 13.86 3.96
N ILE A 209 -1.60 14.33 4.43
CA ILE A 209 -1.01 13.92 5.71
C ILE A 209 -1.84 14.44 6.89
N ASP A 210 -2.20 15.70 6.85
CA ASP A 210 -2.90 16.40 7.92
C ASP A 210 -4.00 17.27 7.31
N PRO A 211 -5.20 16.72 7.16
CA PRO A 211 -6.35 17.50 6.72
C PRO A 211 -6.64 18.62 7.72
N ALA A 212 -7.08 19.78 7.22
CA ALA A 212 -7.41 20.92 8.05
C ALA A 212 -8.33 20.53 9.22
N LYS A 213 -8.11 21.13 10.39
CA LYS A 213 -8.85 20.78 11.64
C LYS A 213 -10.36 20.92 11.50
N ASP A 214 -10.83 21.81 10.68
CA ASP A 214 -12.23 22.07 10.34
C ASP A 214 -12.88 20.90 9.56
N GLN A 215 -12.09 20.02 8.95
CA GLN A 215 -12.55 18.78 8.30
C GLN A 215 -12.48 17.56 9.22
N GLN A 216 -11.88 17.71 10.40
CA GLN A 216 -11.81 16.67 11.40
C GLN A 216 -12.98 16.81 12.37
N VAL A 217 -13.88 15.83 12.35
CA VAL A 217 -14.93 15.75 13.38
C VAL A 217 -14.34 15.02 14.58
N PRO A 218 -14.19 15.70 15.75
CA PRO A 218 -13.66 15.06 16.95
C PRO A 218 -14.45 13.79 17.29
N GLY A 219 -13.75 12.72 17.66
CA GLY A 219 -14.37 11.46 18.04
C GLY A 219 -14.95 10.64 16.88
N ARG A 220 -14.73 11.03 15.62
CA ARG A 220 -15.17 10.29 14.44
C ARG A 220 -13.99 9.74 13.67
N ARG A 221 -14.13 8.49 13.20
CA ARG A 221 -13.17 7.88 12.28
C ARG A 221 -13.09 8.71 11.00
N GLN A 222 -11.88 9.02 10.57
CA GLN A 222 -11.69 9.72 9.32
C GLN A 222 -11.80 8.74 8.14
N ALA A 223 -12.87 8.93 7.35
CA ALA A 223 -12.95 8.31 6.04
C ALA A 223 -11.88 8.91 5.10
N PRO A 224 -11.37 8.12 4.12
CA PRO A 224 -10.51 8.66 3.09
C PRO A 224 -11.22 9.80 2.36
N ASN A 225 -10.56 10.95 2.22
CA ASN A 225 -11.06 11.99 1.33
C ASN A 225 -10.76 11.56 -0.12
N MET A 226 -11.69 10.82 -0.72
CA MET A 226 -11.53 10.26 -2.07
C MET A 226 -11.29 11.34 -3.13
N GLN A 227 -11.89 12.52 -3.00
CA GLN A 227 -11.64 13.62 -3.93
C GLN A 227 -10.19 14.09 -3.84
N LEU A 228 -9.64 14.21 -2.64
CA LEU A 228 -8.24 14.57 -2.42
C LEU A 228 -7.31 13.48 -2.95
N ALA A 229 -7.61 12.20 -2.69
CA ALA A 229 -6.83 11.08 -3.16
C ALA A 229 -6.80 11.01 -4.70
N VAL A 230 -7.94 11.17 -5.36
CA VAL A 230 -8.04 11.20 -6.83
C VAL A 230 -7.28 12.41 -7.41
N ARG A 231 -7.40 13.60 -6.80
CA ARG A 231 -6.63 14.76 -7.24
C ARG A 231 -5.12 14.53 -7.11
N LEU A 232 -4.67 13.98 -5.99
CA LEU A 232 -3.26 13.64 -5.76
C LEU A 232 -2.76 12.62 -6.80
N TYR A 233 -3.57 11.58 -7.07
CA TYR A 233 -3.26 10.59 -8.10
C TYR A 233 -3.08 11.24 -9.49
N ASN A 234 -3.99 12.12 -9.90
CA ASN A 234 -3.93 12.78 -11.18
C ASN A 234 -2.71 13.70 -11.32
N GLU A 235 -2.35 14.45 -10.26
CA GLU A 235 -1.15 15.29 -10.25
C GLU A 235 0.15 14.45 -10.34
N ILE A 236 0.23 13.32 -9.63
CA ILE A 236 1.38 12.41 -9.73
C ILE A 236 1.44 11.77 -11.12
N LYS A 237 0.28 11.39 -11.71
CA LYS A 237 0.19 10.83 -13.06
C LYS A 237 0.67 11.84 -14.11
N GLN A 238 0.24 13.09 -14.01
CA GLN A 238 0.70 14.17 -14.90
C GLN A 238 2.21 14.38 -14.79
N LEU A 239 2.75 14.40 -13.56
CA LEU A 239 4.19 14.53 -13.31
C LEU A 239 4.97 13.34 -13.90
N HIS A 240 4.42 12.13 -13.81
CA HIS A 240 5.01 10.92 -14.41
C HIS A 240 5.05 11.03 -15.94
N GLN A 241 3.95 11.45 -16.59
CA GLN A 241 3.87 11.66 -18.03
C GLN A 241 4.87 12.71 -18.53
N GLN A 242 4.98 13.85 -17.81
CA GLN A 242 5.96 14.88 -18.12
C GLN A 242 7.41 14.36 -18.01
N THR A 243 7.68 13.49 -17.04
CA THR A 243 9.00 12.89 -16.86
C THR A 243 9.34 11.94 -18.01
N ILE A 244 8.37 11.19 -18.52
CA ILE A 244 8.54 10.32 -19.71
C ILE A 244 8.81 11.17 -20.96
N ALA A 245 8.02 12.21 -21.20
CA ALA A 245 8.16 13.10 -22.35
C ALA A 245 9.53 13.80 -22.37
N ALA A 246 10.01 14.27 -21.21
CA ALA A 246 11.31 14.88 -21.08
C ALA A 246 12.47 13.89 -21.36
N ALA A 247 12.31 12.62 -20.98
CA ALA A 247 13.31 11.59 -21.28
C ALA A 247 13.35 11.23 -22.77
N ALA A 248 12.19 11.23 -23.45
CA ALA A 248 12.08 10.96 -24.87
C ALA A 248 12.58 12.13 -25.74
N GLY A 249 12.41 13.40 -25.28
CA GLY A 249 12.83 14.60 -26.00
C GLY A 249 14.31 14.97 -25.83
N GLY A 250 15.04 14.38 -24.89
CA GLY A 250 16.45 14.67 -24.59
C GLY A 250 17.47 13.95 -25.50
N GLY A 251 17.04 13.20 -26.51
CA GLY A 251 17.90 12.39 -27.40
C GLY A 251 18.29 13.05 -28.74
N GLY A 252 18.10 14.38 -28.91
CA GLY A 252 18.36 15.08 -30.17
C GLY A 252 19.57 16.00 -30.13
N GLY A 253 20.78 15.46 -30.08
CA GLY A 253 21.97 16.13 -30.57
C GLY A 253 22.23 15.69 -32.03
N PRO A 254 22.70 16.56 -32.95
CA PRO A 254 22.79 16.22 -34.36
C PRO A 254 23.99 15.34 -34.63
N VAL A 255 23.77 14.09 -35.00
CA VAL A 255 24.77 13.29 -35.73
C VAL A 255 24.20 13.04 -37.11
N GLY A 256 24.85 13.67 -38.08
CA GLY A 256 24.53 13.50 -39.51
C GLY A 256 24.89 12.11 -39.97
N GLY A 257 24.15 11.66 -41.01
CA GLY A 257 24.64 10.76 -42.04
C GLY A 257 23.96 9.41 -42.17
N ALA A 258 23.12 9.31 -43.22
CA ALA A 258 22.95 8.15 -44.09
C ALA A 258 22.25 6.88 -43.63
N GLY A 259 21.03 6.71 -44.10
CA GLY A 259 20.63 5.55 -44.91
C GLY A 259 20.33 4.24 -44.21
N ALA A 260 19.06 3.91 -44.13
CA ALA A 260 18.46 2.71 -44.76
C ALA A 260 17.05 2.46 -44.21
N ASN A 261 16.14 2.19 -45.13
CA ASN A 261 14.76 1.75 -44.92
C ASN A 261 14.72 0.45 -44.12
N ASP A 262 13.83 0.37 -43.13
CA ASP A 262 13.08 -0.87 -42.91
C ASP A 262 11.75 -0.56 -42.24
N LYS A 263 10.69 -0.92 -43.01
CA LYS A 263 9.30 -0.94 -42.58
C LYS A 263 9.09 -2.17 -41.68
N ALA A 264 8.66 -1.99 -40.46
CA ALA A 264 7.96 -3.03 -39.73
C ALA A 264 6.73 -2.45 -39.05
N ASN A 265 5.57 -2.91 -39.52
CA ASN A 265 4.26 -2.78 -38.90
C ASN A 265 4.28 -3.36 -37.49
N ASN A 266 3.78 -2.61 -36.53
CA ASN A 266 3.23 -3.18 -35.31
C ASN A 266 1.94 -2.47 -34.97
N ASP A 267 0.84 -3.16 -35.28
CA ASP A 267 -0.51 -2.87 -34.80
C ASP A 267 -0.59 -3.24 -33.31
N GLU A 268 -0.44 -2.28 -32.43
CA GLU A 268 -0.78 -2.44 -31.01
C GLU A 268 -2.19 -1.88 -30.75
N VAL A 269 -3.11 -2.79 -30.46
CA VAL A 269 -4.49 -2.52 -30.01
C VAL A 269 -4.44 -1.98 -28.58
N PRO A 270 -5.01 -0.79 -28.29
CA PRO A 270 -5.04 -0.25 -26.92
C PRO A 270 -6.04 -1.00 -26.04
N PRO A 271 -5.73 -1.24 -24.76
CA PRO A 271 -6.66 -1.86 -23.82
C PRO A 271 -7.85 -0.93 -23.53
N LYS A 272 -9.03 -1.52 -23.55
CA LYS A 272 -10.32 -0.88 -23.26
C LYS A 272 -10.29 -0.18 -21.89
N GLN A 273 -10.54 1.12 -21.90
CA GLN A 273 -10.81 1.91 -20.70
C GLN A 273 -12.09 1.37 -20.03
N ARG A 274 -11.97 0.82 -18.82
CA ARG A 274 -13.09 0.67 -17.91
C ARG A 274 -13.38 2.04 -17.31
N GLN A 275 -14.53 2.59 -17.63
CA GLN A 275 -15.10 3.73 -16.90
C GLN A 275 -15.40 3.26 -15.47
N ILE A 276 -14.85 3.97 -14.52
CA ILE A 276 -15.16 3.83 -13.09
C ILE A 276 -16.41 4.67 -12.85
N PRO A 277 -17.44 4.13 -12.17
CA PRO A 277 -18.68 4.85 -11.87
C PRO A 277 -18.49 6.02 -10.93
#